data_d90ec6d643b1fff24655c85b9c9b99ee
#
_entry.id   d90ec6d643b1fff24655c85b9c9b99ee
#
_cell.length_a   1.000
_cell.length_b   1.000
_cell.length_c   1.000
_cell.angle_alpha   90.00
_cell.angle_beta   90.00
_cell.angle_gamma   90.00
#
_symmetry.space_group_name_H-M   'P 1'
#
loop_
_entity.id
_entity.type
_entity.pdbx_description
1 polymer ?
#
loop_
_entity_poly.entity_id
_entity_poly.type
_entity_poly.pdbx_seq_one_letter_code
_entity_poly.pdbx_strand_id
1 'polypeptide(L)'
;MIIEGRNIKESKVLLKTKYCVIGSGAGGAVVAERLARDGHEVILIEEGGYFSPGSLRGDTEAIAMAKLYRDAVMQSTDDQSITLFQGQAIGGSTFVNHALCFHMPHELINEWISSGIIKDFTSDDLEKHYSEVERFLQPKVTPDKYMNSSTKLFHKTFQDRNLSTTFTKRNTNGCIGCGSCFRSCDIAAKSSTDLTFIPEAINNGAKVYSDFKAEKIIFKGKTATAVEGTIMSQMKQAKGTFRVDAEYIVVAAGALHSPWLLGRSGIKNKNLGKHLKIHPIVPMQALFKKDMDSFNGVPQAISSFQYTDYKNKKEKGFVYYCDFSGMMGTSTHMPGMGNELRERIGKLRKMGQTQIMLLENTTGEINCKKEKPVITYNLNEMDKNEFVKASKIMGNLYFESGAEAVYLGNQVFTSPDQLNGISTDLFEPFASHKYAAHFQSTCRMGASSKDSVTDNSGKVFDTENVYVADASILPDSVGVNPMLTIMAFASLVAERLSKK
;
A
#
# COMPACT_ATOMS: atom_id res chain seq x y z
N MET A 1 -9.28 21.29 -12.35
CA MET A 1 -10.36 21.03 -11.37
C MET A 1 -10.73 19.55 -11.42
N ILE A 2 -10.97 18.89 -10.28
CA ILE A 2 -11.47 17.52 -10.23
C ILE A 2 -12.98 17.55 -10.49
N ILE A 3 -13.44 16.70 -11.40
CA ILE A 3 -14.86 16.54 -11.75
C ILE A 3 -15.42 15.37 -10.95
N GLU A 4 -16.31 15.68 -10.01
CA GLU A 4 -16.88 14.66 -9.12
C GLU A 4 -18.10 14.01 -9.77
N GLY A 5 -18.05 12.71 -10.01
CA GLY A 5 -19.13 11.92 -10.61
C GLY A 5 -20.43 11.99 -9.81
N ARG A 6 -20.32 12.05 -8.47
CA ARG A 6 -21.49 12.24 -7.59
C ARG A 6 -22.30 13.50 -7.88
N ASN A 7 -21.73 14.52 -8.49
CA ASN A 7 -22.34 15.80 -8.81
C ASN A 7 -22.87 15.85 -10.27
N ILE A 8 -22.51 14.89 -11.11
CA ILE A 8 -22.96 14.81 -12.51
C ILE A 8 -24.45 14.43 -12.54
N LYS A 9 -25.25 15.13 -13.33
CA LYS A 9 -26.71 14.88 -13.44
C LYS A 9 -27.06 13.86 -14.53
N GLU A 10 -26.22 13.76 -15.54
CA GLU A 10 -26.38 12.87 -16.68
C GLU A 10 -26.23 11.40 -16.26
N SER A 11 -27.15 10.55 -16.71
CA SER A 11 -27.08 9.09 -16.46
C SER A 11 -26.05 8.38 -17.34
N LYS A 12 -25.56 9.05 -18.38
CA LYS A 12 -24.56 8.51 -19.30
C LYS A 12 -23.55 9.61 -19.69
N VAL A 13 -22.26 9.34 -19.48
CA VAL A 13 -21.16 10.25 -19.81
C VAL A 13 -20.28 9.62 -20.88
N LEU A 14 -20.06 10.35 -21.99
CA LEU A 14 -19.20 9.93 -23.09
C LEU A 14 -18.00 10.88 -23.16
N LEU A 15 -16.79 10.34 -23.10
CA LEU A 15 -15.53 11.07 -23.11
C LEU A 15 -14.61 10.53 -24.19
N LYS A 16 -13.66 11.34 -24.62
CA LYS A 16 -12.61 10.93 -25.58
C LYS A 16 -11.28 11.57 -25.17
N THR A 17 -10.18 10.83 -25.36
CA THR A 17 -8.82 11.29 -25.05
C THR A 17 -7.78 10.47 -25.81
N LYS A 18 -6.52 10.93 -25.85
CA LYS A 18 -5.39 10.09 -26.28
C LYS A 18 -5.05 9.05 -25.22
N TYR A 19 -4.91 9.44 -23.94
CA TYR A 19 -4.55 8.54 -22.84
C TYR A 19 -5.64 8.51 -21.78
N CYS A 20 -6.16 7.31 -21.47
CA CYS A 20 -7.03 7.07 -20.33
C CYS A 20 -6.24 6.34 -19.23
N VAL A 21 -6.09 7.00 -18.07
CA VAL A 21 -5.42 6.44 -16.88
C VAL A 21 -6.47 6.00 -15.88
N ILE A 22 -6.43 4.75 -15.43
CA ILE A 22 -7.40 4.16 -14.50
C ILE A 22 -6.77 4.03 -13.12
N GLY A 23 -7.18 4.85 -12.17
CA GLY A 23 -6.68 4.93 -10.80
C GLY A 23 -5.74 6.11 -10.58
N SER A 24 -5.91 6.80 -9.45
CA SER A 24 -5.21 8.02 -9.04
C SER A 24 -4.14 7.81 -7.96
N GLY A 25 -3.84 6.55 -7.65
CA GLY A 25 -2.85 6.17 -6.63
C GLY A 25 -1.41 6.47 -7.05
N ALA A 26 -0.46 5.84 -6.35
CA ALA A 26 0.98 6.05 -6.51
C ALA A 26 1.48 5.93 -7.96
N GLY A 27 0.92 4.99 -8.74
CA GLY A 27 1.32 4.81 -10.13
C GLY A 27 0.59 5.73 -11.09
N GLY A 28 -0.76 5.71 -11.09
CA GLY A 28 -1.57 6.41 -12.08
C GLY A 28 -1.43 7.92 -12.03
N ALA A 29 -1.27 8.51 -10.85
CA ALA A 29 -1.06 9.95 -10.70
C ALA A 29 0.27 10.39 -11.32
N VAL A 30 1.35 9.63 -11.15
CA VAL A 30 2.66 9.88 -11.76
C VAL A 30 2.57 9.81 -13.29
N VAL A 31 1.89 8.77 -13.82
CA VAL A 31 1.68 8.66 -15.28
C VAL A 31 0.87 9.81 -15.83
N ALA A 32 -0.23 10.16 -15.17
CA ALA A 32 -1.09 11.26 -15.65
C ALA A 32 -0.36 12.62 -15.65
N GLU A 33 0.43 12.89 -14.61
CA GLU A 33 1.27 14.10 -14.52
C GLU A 33 2.28 14.13 -15.68
N ARG A 34 3.04 13.05 -15.84
CA ARG A 34 4.10 13.01 -16.84
C ARG A 34 3.55 13.19 -18.26
N LEU A 35 2.49 12.45 -18.62
CA LEU A 35 1.89 12.54 -19.95
C LEU A 35 1.28 13.92 -20.22
N ALA A 36 0.60 14.51 -19.23
CA ALA A 36 0.05 15.85 -19.36
C ALA A 36 1.15 16.92 -19.51
N ARG A 37 2.21 16.84 -18.69
CA ARG A 37 3.38 17.73 -18.77
C ARG A 37 4.09 17.65 -20.14
N ASP A 38 4.11 16.46 -20.74
CA ASP A 38 4.67 16.24 -22.07
C ASP A 38 3.69 16.66 -23.21
N GLY A 39 2.55 17.30 -22.87
CA GLY A 39 1.61 17.93 -23.80
C GLY A 39 0.52 16.99 -24.36
N HIS A 40 0.33 15.83 -23.78
CA HIS A 40 -0.68 14.88 -24.24
C HIS A 40 -2.05 15.11 -23.61
N GLU A 41 -3.12 14.76 -24.33
CA GLU A 41 -4.48 14.72 -23.80
C GLU A 41 -4.66 13.52 -22.86
N VAL A 42 -4.93 13.80 -21.58
CA VAL A 42 -5.07 12.79 -20.52
C VAL A 42 -6.42 12.91 -19.82
N ILE A 43 -7.12 11.78 -19.69
CA ILE A 43 -8.21 11.61 -18.75
C ILE A 43 -7.79 10.59 -17.70
N LEU A 44 -7.83 11.02 -16.43
CA LEU A 44 -7.65 10.14 -15.28
C LEU A 44 -9.01 9.89 -14.62
N ILE A 45 -9.35 8.63 -14.40
CA ILE A 45 -10.56 8.21 -13.69
C ILE A 45 -10.21 7.48 -12.40
N GLU A 46 -10.94 7.78 -11.33
CA GLU A 46 -10.79 7.18 -10.00
C GLU A 46 -12.16 6.75 -9.48
N GLU A 47 -12.27 5.53 -8.95
CA GLU A 47 -13.54 5.03 -8.39
C GLU A 47 -13.91 5.65 -7.06
N GLY A 48 -12.91 6.06 -6.27
CA GLY A 48 -13.09 6.74 -5.00
C GLY A 48 -13.46 8.21 -5.15
N GLY A 49 -13.99 8.78 -4.06
CA GLY A 49 -14.36 10.19 -4.01
C GLY A 49 -13.17 11.13 -3.84
N TYR A 50 -13.41 12.41 -4.07
CA TYR A 50 -12.48 13.46 -3.71
C TYR A 50 -12.77 13.99 -2.30
N PHE A 51 -11.72 14.16 -1.49
CA PHE A 51 -11.77 14.70 -0.14
C PHE A 51 -10.71 15.80 0.00
N SER A 52 -11.14 17.05 0.10
CA SER A 52 -10.20 18.16 0.33
C SER A 52 -9.59 18.10 1.75
N PRO A 53 -8.40 18.66 1.96
CA PRO A 53 -7.80 18.74 3.30
C PRO A 53 -8.77 19.31 4.34
N GLY A 54 -8.88 18.64 5.48
CA GLY A 54 -9.77 19.05 6.57
C GLY A 54 -11.25 18.69 6.40
N SER A 55 -11.68 18.19 5.24
CA SER A 55 -13.10 17.82 5.01
C SER A 55 -13.58 16.64 5.89
N LEU A 56 -12.66 15.87 6.45
CA LEU A 56 -12.94 14.72 7.33
C LEU A 56 -12.69 15.03 8.82
N ARG A 57 -12.41 16.29 9.17
CA ARG A 57 -12.02 16.68 10.54
C ARG A 57 -13.05 16.32 11.60
N GLY A 58 -14.34 16.39 11.29
CA GLY A 58 -15.44 16.04 12.19
C GLY A 58 -15.80 14.55 12.24
N ASP A 59 -15.21 13.74 11.35
CA ASP A 59 -15.53 12.31 11.29
C ASP A 59 -14.85 11.54 12.43
N THR A 60 -15.55 10.55 12.97
CA THR A 60 -14.92 9.53 13.81
C THR A 60 -13.96 8.66 12.97
N GLU A 61 -13.05 7.93 13.63
CA GLU A 61 -12.12 7.00 12.97
C GLU A 61 -12.88 6.01 12.08
N ALA A 62 -13.96 5.42 12.58
CA ALA A 62 -14.79 4.46 11.84
C ALA A 62 -15.44 5.07 10.59
N ILE A 63 -15.99 6.30 10.70
CA ILE A 63 -16.61 7.01 9.57
C ILE A 63 -15.55 7.35 8.51
N ALA A 64 -14.40 7.87 8.92
CA ALA A 64 -13.31 8.17 8.00
C ALA A 64 -12.82 6.91 7.27
N MET A 65 -12.63 5.80 7.99
CA MET A 65 -12.25 4.52 7.38
C MET A 65 -13.31 4.00 6.39
N ALA A 66 -14.59 4.10 6.71
CA ALA A 66 -15.66 3.69 5.79
C ALA A 66 -15.68 4.52 4.50
N LYS A 67 -15.35 5.81 4.57
CA LYS A 67 -15.26 6.69 3.40
C LYS A 67 -14.02 6.43 2.54
N LEU A 68 -12.88 6.19 3.17
CA LEU A 68 -11.56 6.24 2.55
C LEU A 68 -11.01 4.87 2.13
N TYR A 69 -11.44 3.81 2.79
CA TYR A 69 -10.94 2.47 2.50
C TYR A 69 -11.93 1.65 1.70
N ARG A 70 -11.40 0.73 0.93
CA ARG A 70 -12.22 -0.24 0.18
C ARG A 70 -13.00 -1.11 1.15
N ASP A 71 -14.29 -1.30 0.83
CA ASP A 71 -15.24 -2.10 1.61
C ASP A 71 -15.22 -1.75 3.12
N ALA A 72 -14.95 -0.48 3.46
CA ALA A 72 -14.87 0.01 4.85
C ALA A 72 -13.87 -0.80 5.72
N VAL A 73 -12.71 -1.21 5.14
CA VAL A 73 -11.69 -2.06 5.78
C VAL A 73 -12.10 -3.54 5.91
N MET A 74 -13.24 -3.94 5.37
CA MET A 74 -13.70 -5.34 5.43
C MET A 74 -13.12 -6.22 4.30
N GLN A 75 -12.24 -5.67 3.45
CA GLN A 75 -11.54 -6.48 2.45
C GLN A 75 -10.56 -7.44 3.13
N SER A 76 -10.60 -8.72 2.76
CA SER A 76 -9.75 -9.76 3.33
C SER A 76 -9.38 -10.82 2.29
N THR A 77 -8.49 -11.73 2.65
CA THR A 77 -8.28 -13.00 1.95
C THR A 77 -9.57 -13.84 1.96
N ASP A 78 -9.67 -14.83 1.08
CA ASP A 78 -10.88 -15.67 0.91
C ASP A 78 -11.21 -16.48 2.17
N ASP A 79 -10.19 -16.85 2.95
CA ASP A 79 -10.32 -17.49 4.26
C ASP A 79 -10.52 -16.48 5.42
N GLN A 80 -10.56 -15.17 5.13
CA GLN A 80 -10.69 -14.07 6.09
C GLN A 80 -9.56 -13.96 7.13
N SER A 81 -8.45 -14.64 6.95
CA SER A 81 -7.34 -14.68 7.92
C SER A 81 -6.44 -13.43 7.88
N ILE A 82 -6.44 -12.67 6.77
CA ILE A 82 -5.61 -11.47 6.59
C ILE A 82 -6.49 -10.32 6.12
N THR A 83 -6.54 -9.23 6.90
CA THR A 83 -7.21 -7.98 6.51
C THR A 83 -6.37 -7.21 5.50
N LEU A 84 -6.99 -6.68 4.44
CA LEU A 84 -6.32 -6.01 3.33
C LEU A 84 -6.68 -4.51 3.31
N PHE A 85 -5.70 -3.66 3.64
CA PHE A 85 -5.90 -2.20 3.66
C PHE A 85 -5.63 -1.58 2.30
N GLN A 86 -6.66 -1.07 1.64
CA GLN A 86 -6.54 -0.38 0.35
C GLN A 86 -7.33 0.93 0.36
N GLY A 87 -6.67 2.04 0.02
CA GLY A 87 -7.33 3.35 -0.12
C GLY A 87 -8.24 3.40 -1.35
N GLN A 88 -9.40 4.05 -1.21
CA GLN A 88 -10.40 4.26 -2.26
C GLN A 88 -10.85 5.73 -2.25
N ALA A 89 -10.00 6.59 -2.74
CA ALA A 89 -10.18 8.03 -2.85
C ALA A 89 -9.27 8.59 -3.94
N ILE A 90 -9.47 9.82 -4.40
CA ILE A 90 -8.43 10.53 -5.17
C ILE A 90 -7.14 10.52 -4.35
N GLY A 91 -6.06 10.05 -4.95
CA GLY A 91 -4.79 9.77 -4.28
C GLY A 91 -4.58 8.29 -3.91
N GLY A 92 -5.62 7.44 -4.02
CA GLY A 92 -5.54 6.02 -3.70
C GLY A 92 -4.96 5.76 -2.30
N SER A 93 -4.12 4.73 -2.16
CA SER A 93 -3.48 4.41 -0.88
C SER A 93 -2.45 5.46 -0.41
N THR A 94 -1.98 6.38 -1.26
CA THR A 94 -1.11 7.49 -0.81
C THR A 94 -1.85 8.47 0.10
N PHE A 95 -3.18 8.57 -0.05
CA PHE A 95 -4.05 9.42 0.78
C PHE A 95 -4.13 8.93 2.23
N VAL A 96 -4.04 7.62 2.46
CA VAL A 96 -4.24 6.99 3.79
C VAL A 96 -2.99 6.35 4.39
N ASN A 97 -1.86 6.32 3.70
CA ASN A 97 -0.62 5.73 4.19
C ASN A 97 0.10 6.60 5.25
N HIS A 98 1.15 6.05 5.85
CA HIS A 98 1.98 6.73 6.85
C HIS A 98 3.13 7.55 6.22
N ALA A 99 3.09 7.83 4.92
CA ALA A 99 4.04 8.71 4.22
C ALA A 99 5.52 8.23 4.23
N LEU A 100 5.78 6.93 4.36
CA LEU A 100 7.14 6.41 4.37
C LEU A 100 7.72 6.37 2.96
N CYS A 101 8.99 6.77 2.84
CA CYS A 101 9.72 6.81 1.59
C CYS A 101 11.00 5.97 1.71
N PHE A 102 11.01 4.81 1.08
CA PHE A 102 12.16 3.93 0.97
C PHE A 102 12.42 3.62 -0.50
N HIS A 103 13.69 3.67 -0.90
CA HIS A 103 14.14 3.00 -2.13
C HIS A 103 14.16 1.49 -1.89
N MET A 104 13.82 0.73 -2.90
CA MET A 104 14.03 -0.72 -2.82
C MET A 104 15.53 -1.03 -2.71
N PRO A 105 15.92 -2.10 -1.99
CA PRO A 105 17.31 -2.52 -1.90
C PRO A 105 17.94 -2.78 -3.27
N HIS A 106 19.17 -2.29 -3.49
CA HIS A 106 19.90 -2.49 -4.74
C HIS A 106 20.13 -3.97 -5.08
N GLU A 107 20.22 -4.81 -4.07
CA GLU A 107 20.37 -6.26 -4.23
C GLU A 107 19.21 -6.85 -5.04
N LEU A 108 17.98 -6.42 -4.77
CA LEU A 108 16.78 -6.94 -5.44
C LEU A 108 16.69 -6.50 -6.90
N ILE A 109 16.93 -5.21 -7.19
CA ILE A 109 16.91 -4.74 -8.58
C ILE A 109 18.03 -5.39 -9.40
N ASN A 110 19.24 -5.54 -8.83
CA ASN A 110 20.35 -6.21 -9.48
C ASN A 110 20.08 -7.70 -9.71
N GLU A 111 19.37 -8.38 -8.81
CA GLU A 111 18.90 -9.75 -9.01
C GLU A 111 17.93 -9.83 -10.20
N TRP A 112 16.97 -8.94 -10.31
CA TRP A 112 16.01 -8.92 -11.41
C TRP A 112 16.68 -8.67 -12.77
N ILE A 113 17.70 -7.83 -12.81
CA ILE A 113 18.50 -7.57 -14.01
C ILE A 113 19.37 -8.79 -14.35
N SER A 114 20.13 -9.32 -13.39
CA SER A 114 21.06 -10.44 -13.63
C SER A 114 20.35 -11.75 -13.99
N SER A 115 19.13 -11.96 -13.47
CA SER A 115 18.28 -13.10 -13.84
C SER A 115 17.57 -12.93 -15.19
N GLY A 116 17.70 -11.77 -15.85
CA GLY A 116 17.09 -11.48 -17.14
C GLY A 116 15.58 -11.24 -17.10
N ILE A 117 15.00 -10.99 -15.92
CA ILE A 117 13.61 -10.54 -15.76
C ILE A 117 13.49 -9.12 -16.31
N ILE A 118 14.44 -8.26 -15.95
CA ILE A 118 14.57 -6.90 -16.47
C ILE A 118 15.73 -6.88 -17.47
N LYS A 119 15.48 -6.36 -18.68
CA LYS A 119 16.46 -6.29 -19.77
C LYS A 119 16.65 -4.89 -20.35
N ASP A 120 15.65 -4.03 -20.23
CA ASP A 120 15.55 -2.80 -21.01
C ASP A 120 15.94 -1.55 -20.20
N PHE A 121 16.34 -1.69 -18.93
CA PHE A 121 16.83 -0.61 -18.10
C PHE A 121 17.74 -1.13 -16.98
N THR A 122 18.54 -0.24 -16.41
CA THR A 122 19.52 -0.51 -15.36
C THR A 122 19.04 0.01 -14.01
N SER A 123 19.76 -0.30 -12.93
CA SER A 123 19.56 0.31 -11.61
C SER A 123 19.72 1.83 -11.65
N ASP A 124 20.71 2.34 -12.42
CA ASP A 124 20.96 3.79 -12.56
C ASP A 124 19.81 4.50 -13.30
N ASP A 125 19.16 3.84 -14.26
CA ASP A 125 17.98 4.38 -14.90
C ASP A 125 16.83 4.50 -13.89
N LEU A 126 16.66 3.53 -13.02
CA LEU A 126 15.64 3.57 -11.97
C LEU A 126 15.93 4.69 -10.95
N GLU A 127 17.20 4.94 -10.59
CA GLU A 127 17.60 6.05 -9.69
C GLU A 127 17.22 7.43 -10.24
N LYS A 128 17.27 7.63 -11.56
CA LYS A 128 16.77 8.86 -12.19
C LYS A 128 15.28 9.07 -11.92
N HIS A 129 14.49 7.98 -12.02
CA HIS A 129 13.05 8.03 -11.76
C HIS A 129 12.74 8.22 -10.27
N TYR A 130 13.52 7.63 -9.34
CA TYR A 130 13.42 7.97 -7.91
C TYR A 130 13.67 9.45 -7.67
N SER A 131 14.73 10.00 -8.25
CA SER A 131 15.09 11.43 -8.10
C SER A 131 14.00 12.36 -8.67
N GLU A 132 13.35 11.99 -9.78
CA GLU A 132 12.24 12.73 -10.34
C GLU A 132 11.03 12.75 -9.41
N VAL A 133 10.64 11.60 -8.87
CA VAL A 133 9.52 11.46 -7.94
C VAL A 133 9.78 12.18 -6.62
N GLU A 134 11.00 12.09 -6.09
CA GLU A 134 11.38 12.73 -4.83
C GLU A 134 11.35 14.26 -4.90
N ARG A 135 11.50 14.88 -6.08
CA ARG A 135 11.27 16.32 -6.27
C ARG A 135 9.85 16.74 -5.93
N PHE A 136 8.86 15.91 -6.22
CA PHE A 136 7.46 16.15 -5.85
C PHE A 136 7.19 15.84 -4.38
N LEU A 137 7.73 14.75 -3.88
CA LEU A 137 7.43 14.25 -2.54
C LEU A 137 8.24 14.93 -1.43
N GLN A 138 9.47 15.39 -1.73
CA GLN A 138 10.41 16.03 -0.82
C GLN A 138 10.57 15.27 0.51
N PRO A 139 10.99 13.98 0.49
CA PRO A 139 11.07 13.16 1.70
C PRO A 139 12.12 13.71 2.67
N LYS A 140 11.73 13.85 3.94
CA LYS A 140 12.58 14.38 5.01
C LYS A 140 12.48 13.48 6.24
N VAL A 141 13.58 13.41 7.01
CA VAL A 141 13.59 12.73 8.30
C VAL A 141 12.67 13.47 9.27
N THR A 142 11.90 12.69 10.04
CA THR A 142 11.00 13.24 11.06
C THR A 142 11.81 13.88 12.21
N PRO A 143 11.54 15.14 12.60
CA PRO A 143 12.18 15.75 13.76
C PRO A 143 11.85 15.02 15.07
N ASP A 144 12.83 14.90 15.96
CA ASP A 144 12.72 14.21 17.26
C ASP A 144 11.59 14.71 18.14
N LYS A 145 11.24 15.99 18.05
CA LYS A 145 10.15 16.60 18.83
C LYS A 145 8.78 15.98 18.54
N TYR A 146 8.62 15.29 17.41
CA TYR A 146 7.38 14.61 17.02
C TYR A 146 7.41 13.11 17.31
N MET A 147 8.46 12.61 17.94
CA MET A 147 8.57 11.22 18.39
C MET A 147 7.92 11.06 19.75
N ASN A 148 6.97 10.14 19.88
CA ASN A 148 6.33 9.79 21.13
C ASN A 148 7.23 8.95 22.05
N SER A 149 6.79 8.70 23.29
CA SER A 149 7.55 7.92 24.28
C SER A 149 7.81 6.48 23.82
N SER A 150 6.85 5.86 23.11
CA SER A 150 7.01 4.50 22.56
C SER A 150 8.12 4.45 21.52
N THR A 151 8.14 5.40 20.57
CA THR A 151 9.17 5.48 19.53
C THR A 151 10.57 5.71 20.14
N LYS A 152 10.68 6.61 21.13
CA LYS A 152 11.94 6.85 21.84
C LYS A 152 12.41 5.62 22.62
N LEU A 153 11.49 4.92 23.29
CA LEU A 153 11.82 3.68 23.99
C LEU A 153 12.29 2.59 23.01
N PHE A 154 11.59 2.38 21.91
CA PHE A 154 12.00 1.44 20.86
C PHE A 154 13.43 1.73 20.39
N HIS A 155 13.73 2.98 20.02
CA HIS A 155 15.07 3.37 19.57
C HIS A 155 16.12 3.10 20.62
N LYS A 156 15.89 3.55 21.87
CA LYS A 156 16.82 3.34 22.99
C LYS A 156 17.06 1.86 23.24
N THR A 157 16.01 1.02 23.26
CA THR A 157 16.13 -0.41 23.52
C THR A 157 17.00 -1.11 22.48
N PHE A 158 16.84 -0.76 21.21
CA PHE A 158 17.70 -1.29 20.14
C PHE A 158 19.15 -0.84 20.30
N GLN A 159 19.38 0.44 20.60
CA GLN A 159 20.74 0.97 20.84
C GLN A 159 21.43 0.30 22.04
N ASP A 160 20.73 0.09 23.15
CA ASP A 160 21.26 -0.57 24.38
C ASP A 160 21.72 -2.01 24.09
N ARG A 161 21.23 -2.62 22.99
CA ARG A 161 21.61 -3.96 22.51
C ARG A 161 22.52 -3.95 21.28
N ASN A 162 23.07 -2.81 20.89
CA ASN A 162 23.86 -2.63 19.66
C ASN A 162 23.12 -3.09 18.39
N LEU A 163 21.78 -2.99 18.38
CA LEU A 163 20.95 -3.27 17.21
C LEU A 163 20.70 -1.98 16.42
N SER A 164 20.64 -2.09 15.10
CA SER A 164 20.45 -0.93 14.23
C SER A 164 19.00 -0.48 14.17
N THR A 165 18.81 0.83 14.09
CA THR A 165 17.53 1.47 13.76
C THR A 165 17.74 2.55 12.71
N THR A 166 16.71 2.83 11.92
CA THR A 166 16.72 3.85 10.87
C THR A 166 15.65 4.89 11.14
N PHE A 167 16.03 6.16 11.14
CA PHE A 167 15.08 7.27 11.13
C PHE A 167 14.40 7.34 9.76
N THR A 168 13.11 7.17 9.74
CA THR A 168 12.35 7.06 8.49
C THR A 168 12.23 8.42 7.79
N LYS A 169 12.58 8.46 6.51
CA LYS A 169 12.21 9.59 5.65
C LYS A 169 10.74 9.53 5.29
N ARG A 170 10.06 10.67 5.36
CA ARG A 170 8.62 10.78 5.09
C ARG A 170 8.35 11.94 4.15
N ASN A 171 7.41 11.75 3.19
CA ASN A 171 6.95 12.80 2.31
C ASN A 171 5.97 13.74 3.04
N THR A 172 6.49 14.51 3.98
CA THR A 172 5.70 15.48 4.77
C THR A 172 6.40 16.84 4.84
N ASN A 173 5.62 17.92 4.67
CA ASN A 173 6.07 19.29 4.81
C ASN A 173 5.13 20.03 5.76
N GLY A 174 5.66 20.58 6.89
CA GLY A 174 4.84 21.22 7.92
C GLY A 174 4.05 20.26 8.80
N CYS A 175 4.46 18.98 8.91
CA CYS A 175 3.84 18.01 9.82
C CYS A 175 3.88 18.50 11.27
N ILE A 176 2.78 18.32 12.00
CA ILE A 176 2.64 18.70 13.43
C ILE A 176 2.61 17.49 14.37
N GLY A 177 2.77 16.27 13.85
CA GLY A 177 2.82 15.05 14.67
C GLY A 177 1.46 14.63 15.25
N CYS A 178 0.35 14.86 14.56
CA CYS A 178 -0.99 14.54 15.06
C CYS A 178 -1.33 13.03 15.06
N GLY A 179 -0.50 12.16 14.48
CA GLY A 179 -0.72 10.71 14.44
C GLY A 179 -1.82 10.21 13.49
N SER A 180 -2.52 11.07 12.77
CA SER A 180 -3.75 10.74 12.03
C SER A 180 -3.54 10.39 10.55
N CYS A 181 -2.33 10.02 10.13
CA CYS A 181 -1.98 9.81 8.71
C CYS A 181 -2.87 8.77 8.00
N PHE A 182 -3.32 7.75 8.74
CA PHE A 182 -4.15 6.65 8.22
C PHE A 182 -5.58 7.07 7.86
N ARG A 183 -6.07 8.21 8.33
CA ARG A 183 -7.42 8.71 8.02
C ARG A 183 -7.44 9.94 7.11
N SER A 184 -6.41 10.70 7.01
CA SER A 184 -6.13 11.82 6.11
C SER A 184 -5.07 12.74 6.72
N CYS A 185 -4.66 13.78 5.99
CA CYS A 185 -3.85 14.86 6.54
C CYS A 185 -4.65 16.17 6.53
N ASP A 186 -5.34 16.48 7.62
CA ASP A 186 -6.26 17.62 7.73
C ASP A 186 -5.60 18.99 7.50
N ILE A 187 -4.28 19.06 7.58
CA ILE A 187 -3.48 20.28 7.37
C ILE A 187 -2.66 20.26 6.08
N ALA A 188 -2.93 19.30 5.18
CA ALA A 188 -2.23 19.16 3.89
C ALA A 188 -0.68 19.01 4.00
N ALA A 189 -0.17 18.54 5.15
CA ALA A 189 1.27 18.39 5.34
C ALA A 189 1.86 17.13 4.68
N LYS A 190 1.02 16.12 4.35
CA LYS A 190 1.44 14.90 3.66
C LYS A 190 1.40 15.12 2.15
N SER A 191 2.55 15.00 1.47
CA SER A 191 2.68 15.12 0.01
C SER A 191 2.14 13.86 -0.70
N SER A 192 0.86 13.53 -0.48
CA SER A 192 0.15 12.48 -1.21
C SER A 192 -0.16 12.91 -2.65
N THR A 193 -0.51 11.98 -3.52
CA THR A 193 -0.66 12.29 -4.96
C THR A 193 -1.78 13.28 -5.26
N ASP A 194 -2.82 13.34 -4.42
CA ASP A 194 -3.88 14.35 -4.50
C ASP A 194 -3.41 15.79 -4.24
N LEU A 195 -2.28 15.95 -3.55
CA LEU A 195 -1.66 17.25 -3.23
C LEU A 195 -0.41 17.55 -4.07
N THR A 196 0.07 16.60 -4.86
CA THR A 196 1.30 16.72 -5.64
C THR A 196 1.05 16.49 -7.14
N PHE A 197 1.09 15.25 -7.59
CA PHE A 197 0.99 14.88 -9.01
C PHE A 197 -0.36 15.22 -9.65
N ILE A 198 -1.48 15.05 -8.92
CA ILE A 198 -2.82 15.33 -9.48
C ILE A 198 -3.03 16.82 -9.78
N PRO A 199 -2.70 17.76 -8.87
CA PRO A 199 -2.75 19.19 -9.20
C PRO A 199 -1.86 19.57 -10.41
N GLU A 200 -0.65 19.03 -10.48
CA GLU A 200 0.26 19.30 -11.61
C GLU A 200 -0.27 18.71 -12.93
N ALA A 201 -0.84 17.50 -12.91
CA ALA A 201 -1.51 16.94 -14.08
C ALA A 201 -2.64 17.86 -14.57
N ILE A 202 -3.46 18.39 -13.66
CA ILE A 202 -4.56 19.31 -13.97
C ILE A 202 -4.02 20.64 -14.53
N ASN A 203 -2.95 21.19 -13.94
CA ASN A 203 -2.31 22.42 -14.41
C ASN A 203 -1.78 22.27 -15.83
N ASN A 204 -1.36 21.08 -16.21
CA ASN A 204 -0.90 20.70 -17.54
C ASN A 204 -2.03 20.19 -18.47
N GLY A 205 -3.30 20.38 -18.10
CA GLY A 205 -4.46 20.13 -18.97
C GLY A 205 -5.14 18.76 -18.80
N ALA A 206 -4.68 17.89 -17.92
CA ALA A 206 -5.37 16.63 -17.65
C ALA A 206 -6.76 16.85 -17.03
N LYS A 207 -7.73 16.02 -17.43
CA LYS A 207 -9.06 15.97 -16.81
C LYS A 207 -9.12 14.81 -15.82
N VAL A 208 -9.49 15.11 -14.58
CA VAL A 208 -9.55 14.13 -13.49
C VAL A 208 -10.99 13.94 -13.03
N TYR A 209 -11.47 12.70 -13.04
CA TYR A 209 -12.82 12.32 -12.64
C TYR A 209 -12.77 11.42 -11.42
N SER A 210 -13.40 11.83 -10.31
CA SER A 210 -13.66 10.96 -9.15
C SER A 210 -15.03 10.30 -9.26
N ASP A 211 -15.24 9.25 -8.46
CA ASP A 211 -16.47 8.45 -8.46
C ASP A 211 -16.74 7.71 -9.80
N PHE A 212 -15.71 7.46 -10.60
CA PHE A 212 -15.76 6.75 -11.89
C PHE A 212 -15.10 5.37 -11.75
N LYS A 213 -15.92 4.35 -11.53
CA LYS A 213 -15.44 2.96 -11.37
C LYS A 213 -15.31 2.28 -12.73
N ALA A 214 -14.07 2.04 -13.18
CA ALA A 214 -13.80 1.25 -14.38
C ALA A 214 -14.19 -0.23 -14.15
N GLU A 215 -14.93 -0.81 -15.09
CA GLU A 215 -15.40 -2.19 -14.98
C GLU A 215 -14.93 -3.05 -16.15
N LYS A 216 -14.64 -2.45 -17.30
CA LYS A 216 -14.21 -3.18 -18.49
C LYS A 216 -13.43 -2.32 -19.47
N ILE A 217 -12.39 -2.91 -20.06
CA ILE A 217 -11.69 -2.38 -21.23
C ILE A 217 -12.31 -3.05 -22.47
N ILE A 218 -12.65 -2.25 -23.48
CA ILE A 218 -13.28 -2.70 -24.71
C ILE A 218 -12.22 -2.88 -25.79
N PHE A 219 -12.17 -4.03 -26.40
CA PHE A 219 -11.20 -4.39 -27.42
C PHE A 219 -11.82 -4.57 -28.80
N LYS A 220 -11.09 -4.18 -29.85
CA LYS A 220 -11.28 -4.58 -31.23
C LYS A 220 -10.02 -5.33 -31.69
N GLY A 221 -10.10 -6.68 -31.69
CA GLY A 221 -8.90 -7.50 -31.85
C GLY A 221 -7.94 -7.37 -30.66
N LYS A 222 -6.70 -6.97 -30.91
CA LYS A 222 -5.67 -6.71 -29.87
C LYS A 222 -5.61 -5.26 -29.40
N THR A 223 -6.35 -4.37 -30.06
CA THR A 223 -6.36 -2.93 -29.77
C THR A 223 -7.49 -2.60 -28.81
N ALA A 224 -7.17 -2.03 -27.67
CA ALA A 224 -8.16 -1.44 -26.76
C ALA A 224 -8.68 -0.13 -27.36
N THR A 225 -10.00 0.08 -27.30
CA THR A 225 -10.65 1.27 -27.90
C THR A 225 -11.36 2.16 -26.90
N ALA A 226 -11.74 1.60 -25.74
CA ALA A 226 -12.45 2.37 -24.70
C ALA A 226 -12.33 1.72 -23.33
N VAL A 227 -12.66 2.50 -22.30
CA VAL A 227 -12.93 2.05 -20.93
C VAL A 227 -14.41 2.32 -20.63
N GLU A 228 -15.12 1.34 -20.10
CA GLU A 228 -16.50 1.47 -19.65
C GLU A 228 -16.62 1.17 -18.17
N GLY A 229 -17.62 1.80 -17.54
CA GLY A 229 -17.87 1.59 -16.12
C GLY A 229 -19.04 2.37 -15.58
N THR A 230 -19.10 2.45 -14.25
CA THR A 230 -20.22 2.99 -13.49
C THR A 230 -19.82 4.30 -12.79
N ILE A 231 -20.68 5.31 -12.85
CA ILE A 231 -20.57 6.52 -12.04
C ILE A 231 -21.22 6.22 -10.69
N MET A 232 -20.47 6.49 -9.62
CA MET A 232 -20.88 6.17 -8.25
C MET A 232 -21.49 7.40 -7.56
N SER A 233 -22.45 7.16 -6.69
CA SER A 233 -22.98 8.16 -5.76
C SER A 233 -22.05 8.31 -4.54
N GLN A 234 -22.33 9.33 -3.71
CA GLN A 234 -21.62 9.51 -2.43
C GLN A 234 -21.74 8.29 -1.50
N MET A 235 -22.83 7.53 -1.61
CA MET A 235 -23.05 6.29 -0.85
C MET A 235 -22.47 5.05 -1.55
N LYS A 236 -21.58 5.24 -2.52
CA LYS A 236 -20.95 4.16 -3.31
C LYS A 236 -21.94 3.25 -4.03
N GLN A 237 -23.10 3.77 -4.42
CA GLN A 237 -24.10 3.09 -5.23
C GLN A 237 -24.01 3.55 -6.69
N ALA A 238 -24.41 2.68 -7.62
CA ALA A 238 -24.48 3.00 -9.04
C ALA A 238 -25.47 4.14 -9.29
N LYS A 239 -25.04 5.17 -10.04
CA LYS A 239 -25.83 6.36 -10.38
C LYS A 239 -26.00 6.54 -11.89
N GLY A 240 -25.00 6.12 -12.65
CA GLY A 240 -24.97 6.24 -14.10
C GLY A 240 -23.84 5.41 -14.69
N THR A 241 -23.63 5.53 -15.98
CA THR A 241 -22.58 4.84 -16.71
C THR A 241 -21.67 5.83 -17.43
N PHE A 242 -20.45 5.44 -17.70
CA PHE A 242 -19.53 6.22 -18.52
C PHE A 242 -18.82 5.35 -19.56
N ARG A 243 -18.36 6.01 -20.61
CA ARG A 243 -17.45 5.46 -21.60
C ARG A 243 -16.37 6.50 -21.92
N VAL A 244 -15.11 6.09 -21.86
CA VAL A 244 -13.96 6.90 -22.30
C VAL A 244 -13.34 6.20 -23.52
N ASP A 245 -13.54 6.74 -24.71
CA ASP A 245 -12.81 6.31 -25.90
C ASP A 245 -11.37 6.81 -25.82
N ALA A 246 -10.39 5.91 -25.98
CA ALA A 246 -8.98 6.25 -25.80
C ALA A 246 -8.08 5.50 -26.78
N GLU A 247 -6.98 6.17 -27.21
CA GLU A 247 -5.96 5.55 -28.04
C GLU A 247 -5.03 4.65 -27.24
N TYR A 248 -4.74 5.03 -26.00
CA TYR A 248 -3.92 4.27 -25.04
C TYR A 248 -4.63 4.17 -23.70
N ILE A 249 -4.54 3.00 -23.06
CA ILE A 249 -5.13 2.76 -21.74
C ILE A 249 -4.04 2.36 -20.79
N VAL A 250 -3.94 3.08 -19.64
CA VAL A 250 -3.03 2.76 -18.56
C VAL A 250 -3.83 2.29 -17.35
N VAL A 251 -3.64 1.04 -16.98
CA VAL A 251 -4.26 0.41 -15.81
C VAL A 251 -3.37 0.65 -14.60
N ALA A 252 -3.88 1.38 -13.62
CA ALA A 252 -3.22 1.70 -12.36
C ALA A 252 -4.16 1.54 -11.16
N ALA A 253 -5.05 0.52 -11.22
CA ALA A 253 -6.08 0.27 -10.22
C ALA A 253 -5.56 -0.45 -8.95
N GLY A 254 -4.23 -0.62 -8.85
CA GLY A 254 -3.54 -1.30 -7.75
C GLY A 254 -3.51 -2.81 -7.93
N ALA A 255 -2.57 -3.47 -7.22
CA ALA A 255 -2.24 -4.87 -7.46
C ALA A 255 -3.39 -5.87 -7.23
N LEU A 256 -4.44 -5.49 -6.51
CA LEU A 256 -5.60 -6.36 -6.34
C LEU A 256 -6.63 -6.20 -7.47
N HIS A 257 -6.76 -5.01 -8.08
CA HIS A 257 -7.81 -4.69 -9.04
C HIS A 257 -7.31 -4.61 -10.49
N SER A 258 -6.05 -4.28 -10.74
CA SER A 258 -5.50 -4.26 -12.10
C SER A 258 -5.58 -5.62 -12.80
N PRO A 259 -5.16 -6.75 -12.20
CA PRO A 259 -5.31 -8.05 -12.83
C PRO A 259 -6.79 -8.44 -12.98
N TRP A 260 -7.65 -8.08 -12.03
CA TRP A 260 -9.08 -8.35 -12.11
C TRP A 260 -9.73 -7.59 -13.28
N LEU A 261 -9.44 -6.31 -13.46
CA LEU A 261 -9.95 -5.52 -14.58
C LEU A 261 -9.49 -6.08 -15.93
N LEU A 262 -8.21 -6.44 -16.05
CA LEU A 262 -7.65 -7.05 -17.26
C LEU A 262 -8.33 -8.40 -17.56
N GLY A 263 -8.50 -9.26 -16.57
CA GLY A 263 -9.16 -10.56 -16.71
C GLY A 263 -10.62 -10.44 -17.14
N ARG A 264 -11.39 -9.54 -16.53
CA ARG A 264 -12.77 -9.23 -16.94
C ARG A 264 -12.87 -8.63 -18.35
N SER A 265 -11.81 -7.99 -18.81
CA SER A 265 -11.72 -7.42 -20.14
C SER A 265 -11.30 -8.43 -21.22
N GLY A 266 -11.05 -9.69 -20.83
CA GLY A 266 -10.78 -10.80 -21.75
C GLY A 266 -9.30 -11.12 -21.96
N ILE A 267 -8.38 -10.52 -21.18
CA ILE A 267 -6.94 -10.88 -21.23
C ILE A 267 -6.76 -12.29 -20.67
N LYS A 268 -6.15 -13.16 -21.50
CA LYS A 268 -5.92 -14.58 -21.21
C LYS A 268 -4.42 -14.86 -21.04
N ASN A 269 -3.84 -14.34 -19.96
CA ASN A 269 -2.46 -14.65 -19.60
C ASN A 269 -2.46 -15.54 -18.34
N LYS A 270 -1.73 -16.65 -18.36
CA LYS A 270 -1.68 -17.63 -17.25
C LYS A 270 -1.08 -17.05 -15.95
N ASN A 271 -0.28 -15.99 -16.06
CA ASN A 271 0.37 -15.32 -14.93
C ASN A 271 -0.51 -14.20 -14.33
N LEU A 272 -1.63 -13.85 -15.01
CA LEU A 272 -2.51 -12.76 -14.57
C LEU A 272 -3.14 -13.11 -13.22
N GLY A 273 -2.95 -12.23 -12.24
CA GLY A 273 -3.40 -12.42 -10.87
C GLY A 273 -2.53 -13.38 -10.04
N LYS A 274 -1.49 -13.96 -10.63
CA LYS A 274 -0.53 -14.83 -9.91
C LYS A 274 0.59 -14.00 -9.28
N HIS A 275 1.42 -14.66 -8.45
CA HIS A 275 2.61 -14.08 -7.82
C HIS A 275 2.31 -12.92 -6.84
N LEU A 276 1.11 -12.87 -6.25
CA LEU A 276 0.77 -11.85 -5.28
C LEU A 276 1.71 -11.90 -4.07
N LYS A 277 2.34 -10.76 -3.79
CA LYS A 277 3.11 -10.46 -2.59
C LYS A 277 2.39 -9.37 -1.79
N ILE A 278 2.44 -9.44 -0.45
CA ILE A 278 1.64 -8.55 0.38
C ILE A 278 2.39 -7.92 1.55
N HIS A 279 3.60 -8.39 1.91
CA HIS A 279 4.26 -8.08 3.17
C HIS A 279 3.30 -8.28 4.36
N PRO A 280 3.00 -9.53 4.77
CA PRO A 280 2.09 -9.76 5.88
C PRO A 280 2.64 -9.15 7.16
N ILE A 281 1.76 -8.52 7.94
CA ILE A 281 2.11 -7.77 9.15
C ILE A 281 1.35 -8.35 10.33
N VAL A 282 2.06 -8.54 11.45
CA VAL A 282 1.49 -8.88 12.75
C VAL A 282 1.80 -7.74 13.74
N PRO A 283 0.78 -7.13 14.36
CA PRO A 283 0.99 -6.16 15.42
C PRO A 283 1.33 -6.86 16.74
N MET A 284 2.29 -6.30 17.47
CA MET A 284 2.64 -6.68 18.83
C MET A 284 2.51 -5.47 19.74
N GLN A 285 1.86 -5.61 20.88
CA GLN A 285 1.65 -4.55 21.86
C GLN A 285 2.34 -4.89 23.19
N ALA A 286 2.76 -3.88 23.92
CA ALA A 286 3.34 -4.05 25.25
C ALA A 286 2.76 -3.03 26.23
N LEU A 287 2.38 -3.50 27.41
CA LEU A 287 1.86 -2.68 28.51
C LEU A 287 2.99 -2.26 29.44
N PHE A 288 3.06 -0.97 29.75
CA PHE A 288 4.04 -0.38 30.66
C PHE A 288 3.37 0.28 31.89
N LYS A 289 4.13 0.49 32.96
CA LYS A 289 3.65 1.26 34.13
C LYS A 289 3.43 2.73 33.79
N LYS A 290 4.34 3.31 33.01
CA LYS A 290 4.32 4.72 32.57
C LYS A 290 3.48 4.92 31.32
N ASP A 291 3.04 6.14 31.09
CA ASP A 291 2.36 6.54 29.86
C ASP A 291 3.34 6.52 28.69
N MET A 292 2.95 5.84 27.62
CA MET A 292 3.70 5.74 26.37
C MET A 292 3.19 6.70 25.29
N ASP A 293 1.92 7.10 25.41
CA ASP A 293 1.21 8.04 24.53
C ASP A 293 1.47 7.76 23.03
N SER A 294 1.45 6.49 22.64
CA SER A 294 1.82 6.02 21.30
C SER A 294 0.98 6.66 20.18
N PHE A 295 -0.24 7.12 20.49
CA PHE A 295 -1.14 7.78 19.55
C PHE A 295 -0.80 9.28 19.32
N ASN A 296 0.13 9.85 20.07
CA ASN A 296 0.70 11.17 19.83
C ASN A 296 1.98 11.06 19.02
N GLY A 297 2.18 12.00 18.11
CA GLY A 297 3.41 12.04 17.31
C GLY A 297 3.27 11.33 15.97
N VAL A 298 4.38 11.14 15.32
CA VAL A 298 4.46 10.59 13.98
C VAL A 298 4.52 9.06 14.03
N PRO A 299 3.59 8.34 13.35
CA PRO A 299 3.67 6.88 13.25
C PRO A 299 4.87 6.46 12.39
N GLN A 300 5.48 5.33 12.73
CA GLN A 300 6.58 4.72 11.99
C GLN A 300 7.79 5.67 11.74
N ALA A 301 8.05 6.57 12.71
CA ALA A 301 9.18 7.51 12.62
C ALA A 301 10.55 6.79 12.68
N ILE A 302 10.59 5.61 13.26
CA ILE A 302 11.77 4.74 13.37
C ILE A 302 11.38 3.32 12.96
N SER A 303 12.29 2.68 12.22
CA SER A 303 12.22 1.28 11.81
C SER A 303 13.53 0.56 12.08
N SER A 304 13.52 -0.75 12.10
CA SER A 304 14.73 -1.58 12.15
C SER A 304 14.72 -2.62 11.05
N PHE A 305 15.74 -2.60 10.22
CA PHE A 305 16.05 -3.56 9.17
C PHE A 305 17.17 -4.53 9.61
N GLN A 306 17.47 -4.59 10.91
CA GLN A 306 18.54 -5.42 11.49
C GLN A 306 18.45 -6.90 11.09
N TYR A 307 17.25 -7.39 10.88
CA TYR A 307 16.96 -8.80 10.63
C TYR A 307 16.53 -9.09 9.19
N THR A 308 16.95 -8.25 8.24
CA THR A 308 16.68 -8.47 6.81
C THR A 308 17.92 -9.07 6.12
N ASP A 309 17.69 -10.04 5.24
CA ASP A 309 18.71 -10.58 4.35
C ASP A 309 18.14 -10.73 2.93
N TYR A 310 18.35 -9.72 2.11
CA TYR A 310 17.83 -9.66 0.74
C TYR A 310 18.51 -10.67 -0.22
N LYS A 311 19.63 -11.26 0.19
CA LYS A 311 20.35 -12.28 -0.59
C LYS A 311 19.88 -13.69 -0.27
N ASN A 312 19.32 -13.90 0.93
CA ASN A 312 18.79 -15.18 1.35
C ASN A 312 17.39 -15.40 0.76
N LYS A 313 17.24 -16.41 -0.10
CA LYS A 313 15.97 -16.70 -0.75
C LYS A 313 14.95 -17.42 0.14
N LYS A 314 15.39 -17.97 1.26
CA LYS A 314 14.53 -18.73 2.19
C LYS A 314 14.20 -17.97 3.46
N GLU A 315 15.19 -17.34 4.06
CA GLU A 315 15.06 -16.59 5.32
C GLU A 315 15.36 -15.11 5.05
N LYS A 316 14.44 -14.44 4.33
CA LYS A 316 14.58 -13.02 3.97
C LYS A 316 14.45 -12.11 5.19
N GLY A 317 13.82 -12.63 6.26
CA GLY A 317 13.68 -11.94 7.53
C GLY A 317 12.48 -11.00 7.60
N PHE A 318 12.60 -9.99 8.46
CA PHE A 318 11.51 -9.10 8.82
C PHE A 318 12.01 -7.70 9.20
N VAL A 319 11.06 -6.76 9.17
CA VAL A 319 11.28 -5.36 9.56
C VAL A 319 10.40 -5.04 10.76
N TYR A 320 10.93 -4.30 11.72
CA TYR A 320 10.14 -3.71 12.80
C TYR A 320 9.84 -2.25 12.53
N TYR A 321 8.58 -1.88 12.73
CA TYR A 321 8.14 -0.48 12.74
C TYR A 321 7.54 -0.14 14.10
N CYS A 322 8.04 0.90 14.76
CA CYS A 322 7.35 1.46 15.92
C CYS A 322 6.13 2.23 15.41
N ASP A 323 4.93 1.77 15.70
CA ASP A 323 3.71 2.28 15.08
C ASP A 323 2.56 2.43 16.08
N PHE A 324 1.51 3.07 15.56
CA PHE A 324 0.19 3.17 16.19
C PHE A 324 -0.88 3.20 15.09
N SER A 325 -1.84 2.29 15.18
CA SER A 325 -2.86 2.07 14.15
C SER A 325 -4.17 2.83 14.39
N GLY A 326 -4.16 3.91 15.15
CA GLY A 326 -5.36 4.58 15.66
C GLY A 326 -5.95 3.86 16.89
N MET A 327 -6.92 4.49 17.53
CA MET A 327 -7.52 3.89 18.74
C MET A 327 -8.36 2.65 18.41
N MET A 328 -9.16 2.72 17.35
CA MET A 328 -9.97 1.60 16.90
C MET A 328 -9.08 0.45 16.42
N GLY A 329 -8.14 0.72 15.52
CA GLY A 329 -7.21 -0.31 15.02
C GLY A 329 -6.41 -0.96 16.14
N THR A 330 -5.86 -0.19 17.08
CA THR A 330 -5.12 -0.71 18.24
C THR A 330 -6.00 -1.59 19.13
N SER A 331 -7.27 -1.20 19.35
CA SER A 331 -8.21 -1.97 20.18
C SER A 331 -8.57 -3.32 19.54
N THR A 332 -8.63 -3.42 18.22
CA THR A 332 -8.91 -4.70 17.51
C THR A 332 -7.77 -5.71 17.63
N HIS A 333 -6.57 -5.26 18.02
CA HIS A 333 -5.42 -6.12 18.22
C HIS A 333 -5.25 -6.57 19.68
N MET A 334 -6.12 -6.12 20.61
CA MET A 334 -6.06 -6.48 22.02
C MET A 334 -6.77 -7.80 22.25
N PRO A 335 -6.16 -8.73 23.00
CA PRO A 335 -6.82 -9.99 23.40
C PRO A 335 -7.95 -9.74 24.40
N GLY A 336 -8.88 -10.69 24.48
CA GLY A 336 -9.99 -10.68 25.44
C GLY A 336 -11.30 -10.14 24.90
N MET A 337 -12.35 -10.29 25.68
CA MET A 337 -13.72 -9.85 25.36
C MET A 337 -14.40 -9.21 26.57
N GLY A 338 -15.46 -8.45 26.32
CA GLY A 338 -16.29 -7.87 27.37
C GLY A 338 -15.51 -6.96 28.34
N ASN A 339 -15.62 -7.20 29.65
CA ASN A 339 -14.96 -6.39 30.67
C ASN A 339 -13.44 -6.45 30.59
N GLU A 340 -12.87 -7.59 30.25
CA GLU A 340 -11.42 -7.76 30.11
C GLU A 340 -10.86 -6.86 29.01
N LEU A 341 -11.49 -6.86 27.83
CA LEU A 341 -11.10 -5.97 26.72
C LEU A 341 -11.30 -4.49 27.10
N ARG A 342 -12.41 -4.16 27.77
CA ARG A 342 -12.68 -2.79 28.23
C ARG A 342 -11.59 -2.27 29.18
N GLU A 343 -11.12 -3.10 30.11
CA GLU A 343 -10.02 -2.74 31.02
C GLU A 343 -8.71 -2.50 30.28
N ARG A 344 -8.41 -3.33 29.26
CA ARG A 344 -7.22 -3.14 28.41
C ARG A 344 -7.29 -1.88 27.58
N ILE A 345 -8.45 -1.59 26.97
CA ILE A 345 -8.68 -0.34 26.25
C ILE A 345 -8.49 0.88 27.18
N GLY A 346 -8.90 0.79 28.45
CA GLY A 346 -8.66 1.83 29.44
C GLY A 346 -7.17 2.10 29.71
N LYS A 347 -6.27 1.20 29.33
CA LYS A 347 -4.81 1.33 29.49
C LYS A 347 -4.08 1.75 28.19
N LEU A 348 -4.79 2.16 27.12
CA LEU A 348 -4.20 2.52 25.82
C LEU A 348 -3.04 3.52 25.92
N ARG A 349 -3.11 4.50 26.82
CA ARG A 349 -2.02 5.46 27.04
C ARG A 349 -0.70 4.81 27.47
N LYS A 350 -0.79 3.64 28.11
CA LYS A 350 0.37 2.87 28.61
C LYS A 350 0.87 1.82 27.64
N MET A 351 0.31 1.78 26.41
CA MET A 351 0.67 0.80 25.41
C MET A 351 1.75 1.30 24.47
N GLY A 352 2.82 0.51 24.31
CA GLY A 352 3.72 0.58 23.16
C GLY A 352 3.25 -0.39 22.08
N GLN A 353 3.50 -0.09 20.81
CA GLN A 353 3.16 -0.97 19.69
C GLN A 353 4.27 -1.04 18.67
N THR A 354 4.57 -2.25 18.21
CA THR A 354 5.45 -2.54 17.09
C THR A 354 4.73 -3.40 16.08
N GLN A 355 4.95 -3.11 14.81
CA GLN A 355 4.50 -3.96 13.71
C GLN A 355 5.68 -4.80 13.23
N ILE A 356 5.43 -6.07 13.06
CA ILE A 356 6.36 -7.06 12.50
C ILE A 356 5.93 -7.30 11.06
N MET A 357 6.71 -6.78 10.10
CA MET A 357 6.47 -6.96 8.67
C MET A 357 7.42 -8.01 8.12
N LEU A 358 6.90 -9.09 7.55
CA LEU A 358 7.74 -10.09 6.90
C LEU A 358 8.16 -9.69 5.49
N LEU A 359 9.34 -10.16 5.09
CA LEU A 359 9.80 -10.27 3.71
C LEU A 359 9.48 -11.69 3.22
N GLU A 360 8.22 -11.94 2.97
CA GLU A 360 7.63 -13.26 2.83
C GLU A 360 8.14 -14.08 1.64
N ASN A 361 8.13 -15.40 1.82
CA ASN A 361 8.31 -16.38 0.74
C ASN A 361 6.98 -16.78 0.11
N THR A 362 5.91 -16.77 0.89
CA THR A 362 4.55 -17.08 0.42
C THR A 362 4.21 -16.25 -0.82
N THR A 363 3.52 -16.88 -1.74
CA THR A 363 2.97 -16.25 -2.93
C THR A 363 1.49 -16.58 -3.00
N GLY A 364 0.66 -15.55 -3.08
CA GLY A 364 -0.78 -15.67 -3.26
C GLY A 364 -1.22 -15.49 -4.70
N GLU A 365 -2.54 -15.47 -4.89
CA GLU A 365 -3.16 -15.25 -6.18
C GLU A 365 -4.50 -14.54 -6.09
N ILE A 366 -4.93 -13.97 -7.21
CA ILE A 366 -6.21 -13.30 -7.38
C ILE A 366 -7.02 -14.04 -8.45
N ASN A 367 -8.21 -14.48 -8.09
CA ASN A 367 -9.15 -15.00 -9.06
C ASN A 367 -9.83 -13.83 -9.81
N CYS A 368 -9.39 -13.63 -11.06
CA CYS A 368 -9.83 -12.53 -11.93
C CYS A 368 -11.16 -12.82 -12.66
N LYS A 369 -11.76 -14.00 -12.51
CA LYS A 369 -12.98 -14.41 -13.21
C LYS A 369 -14.27 -14.15 -12.41
N LYS A 370 -14.14 -13.88 -11.12
CA LYS A 370 -15.30 -13.62 -10.24
C LYS A 370 -15.80 -12.19 -10.40
N GLU A 371 -16.98 -11.91 -9.91
CA GLU A 371 -17.60 -10.59 -9.93
C GLU A 371 -16.77 -9.54 -9.18
N LYS A 372 -16.11 -9.95 -8.10
CA LYS A 372 -15.10 -9.19 -7.36
C LYS A 372 -13.80 -9.99 -7.31
N PRO A 373 -12.64 -9.34 -7.13
CA PRO A 373 -11.39 -10.06 -6.92
C PRO A 373 -11.50 -10.94 -5.66
N VAL A 374 -11.19 -12.23 -5.80
CA VAL A 374 -11.07 -13.16 -4.68
C VAL A 374 -9.58 -13.42 -4.47
N ILE A 375 -9.10 -13.14 -3.27
CA ILE A 375 -7.68 -13.12 -2.92
C ILE A 375 -7.37 -14.34 -2.06
N THR A 376 -6.58 -15.26 -2.60
CA THR A 376 -6.10 -16.44 -1.87
C THR A 376 -4.65 -16.21 -1.43
N TYR A 377 -4.40 -16.30 -0.11
CA TYR A 377 -3.07 -16.11 0.45
C TYR A 377 -2.90 -16.88 1.76
N ASN A 378 -2.16 -17.99 1.71
CA ASN A 378 -1.94 -18.89 2.86
C ASN A 378 -0.46 -18.87 3.25
N LEU A 379 -0.15 -18.38 4.45
CA LEU A 379 1.22 -18.36 4.97
C LEU A 379 1.80 -19.79 5.02
N ASN A 380 2.99 -19.96 4.46
CA ASN A 380 3.73 -21.20 4.57
C ASN A 380 4.43 -21.33 5.93
N GLU A 381 4.93 -22.53 6.26
CA GLU A 381 5.58 -22.79 7.54
C GLU A 381 6.87 -21.97 7.75
N MET A 382 7.61 -21.63 6.68
CA MET A 382 8.81 -20.78 6.80
C MET A 382 8.43 -19.38 7.28
N ASP A 383 7.40 -18.78 6.68
CA ASP A 383 6.94 -17.45 7.05
C ASP A 383 6.35 -17.42 8.48
N LYS A 384 5.63 -18.48 8.90
CA LYS A 384 5.16 -18.60 10.26
C LYS A 384 6.32 -18.70 11.26
N ASN A 385 7.37 -19.48 10.94
CA ASN A 385 8.58 -19.57 11.77
C ASN A 385 9.32 -18.22 11.87
N GLU A 386 9.39 -17.42 10.79
CA GLU A 386 9.94 -16.07 10.87
C GLU A 386 9.10 -15.15 11.77
N PHE A 387 7.76 -15.27 11.77
CA PHE A 387 6.93 -14.56 12.74
C PHE A 387 7.19 -15.01 14.18
N VAL A 388 7.37 -16.32 14.45
CA VAL A 388 7.76 -16.82 15.77
C VAL A 388 9.07 -16.19 16.22
N LYS A 389 10.11 -16.24 15.37
CA LYS A 389 11.43 -15.67 15.64
C LYS A 389 11.35 -14.17 15.93
N ALA A 390 10.67 -13.42 15.05
CA ALA A 390 10.50 -11.99 15.21
C ALA A 390 9.75 -11.63 16.50
N SER A 391 8.69 -12.35 16.81
CA SER A 391 7.89 -12.12 18.01
C SER A 391 8.66 -12.38 19.28
N LYS A 392 9.46 -13.45 19.34
CA LYS A 392 10.34 -13.75 20.50
C LYS A 392 11.37 -12.64 20.71
N ILE A 393 12.03 -12.19 19.66
CA ILE A 393 13.01 -11.11 19.74
C ILE A 393 12.37 -9.83 20.27
N MET A 394 11.29 -9.35 19.61
CA MET A 394 10.67 -8.07 19.98
C MET A 394 10.03 -8.12 21.38
N GLY A 395 9.39 -9.22 21.73
CA GLY A 395 8.77 -9.35 23.04
C GLY A 395 9.77 -9.42 24.18
N ASN A 396 10.91 -10.08 24.00
CA ASN A 396 12.01 -10.05 24.98
C ASN A 396 12.58 -8.63 25.13
N LEU A 397 12.76 -7.88 24.03
CA LEU A 397 13.15 -6.47 24.08
C LEU A 397 12.15 -5.60 24.86
N TYR A 398 10.85 -5.89 24.75
CA TYR A 398 9.83 -5.20 25.51
C TYR A 398 9.93 -5.50 27.02
N PHE A 399 10.09 -6.76 27.41
CA PHE A 399 10.26 -7.12 28.83
C PHE A 399 11.53 -6.48 29.44
N GLU A 400 12.65 -6.52 28.72
CA GLU A 400 13.88 -5.85 29.10
C GLU A 400 13.73 -4.33 29.26
N SER A 401 12.82 -3.73 28.50
CA SER A 401 12.47 -2.31 28.57
C SER A 401 11.48 -1.97 29.69
N GLY A 402 11.07 -2.97 30.48
CA GLY A 402 10.17 -2.82 31.62
C GLY A 402 8.69 -2.96 31.29
N ALA A 403 8.34 -3.67 30.24
CA ALA A 403 6.94 -4.03 29.98
C ALA A 403 6.43 -5.00 31.05
N GLU A 404 5.20 -4.77 31.54
CA GLU A 404 4.50 -5.66 32.48
C GLU A 404 3.83 -6.84 31.77
N ALA A 405 3.46 -6.66 30.50
CA ALA A 405 2.85 -7.69 29.67
C ALA A 405 3.09 -7.38 28.17
N VAL A 406 3.12 -8.42 27.37
CA VAL A 406 3.16 -8.37 25.91
C VAL A 406 1.90 -9.03 25.36
N TYR A 407 1.25 -8.38 24.38
CA TYR A 407 0.05 -8.86 23.72
C TYR A 407 0.40 -9.23 22.29
N LEU A 408 0.08 -10.46 21.91
CA LEU A 408 0.31 -10.97 20.55
C LEU A 408 -0.82 -11.94 20.19
N GLY A 409 -1.55 -11.65 19.13
CA GLY A 409 -2.74 -12.41 18.78
C GLY A 409 -3.77 -12.39 19.92
N ASN A 410 -4.31 -13.55 20.26
CA ASN A 410 -5.29 -13.70 21.32
C ASN A 410 -4.65 -13.99 22.71
N GLN A 411 -3.33 -13.81 22.85
CA GLN A 411 -2.58 -14.20 24.05
C GLN A 411 -1.96 -13.01 24.76
N VAL A 412 -1.82 -13.15 26.09
CA VAL A 412 -1.14 -12.22 26.98
C VAL A 412 0.02 -12.95 27.62
N PHE A 413 1.20 -12.40 27.49
CA PHE A 413 2.43 -12.92 28.08
C PHE A 413 2.88 -11.98 29.20
N THR A 414 3.16 -12.49 30.37
CA THR A 414 3.61 -11.74 31.56
C THR A 414 5.04 -12.06 31.96
N SER A 415 5.70 -12.95 31.21
CA SER A 415 7.12 -13.27 31.39
C SER A 415 7.76 -13.64 30.05
N PRO A 416 9.12 -13.50 29.95
CA PRO A 416 9.88 -13.98 28.79
C PRO A 416 9.69 -15.48 28.54
N ASP A 417 9.61 -16.31 29.59
CA ASP A 417 9.50 -17.77 29.44
C ASP A 417 8.20 -18.16 28.74
N GLN A 418 7.06 -17.50 29.10
CA GLN A 418 5.79 -17.75 28.44
C GLN A 418 5.88 -17.39 26.95
N LEU A 419 6.47 -16.24 26.62
CA LEU A 419 6.63 -15.78 25.25
C LEU A 419 7.56 -16.69 24.44
N ASN A 420 8.66 -17.16 25.03
CA ASN A 420 9.61 -18.07 24.37
C ASN A 420 9.01 -19.44 24.07
N GLY A 421 7.88 -19.81 24.69
CA GLY A 421 7.10 -21.02 24.42
C GLY A 421 6.20 -20.97 23.19
N ILE A 422 6.05 -19.82 22.48
CA ILE A 422 5.15 -19.72 21.31
C ILE A 422 5.62 -20.58 20.14
N SER A 423 4.65 -21.11 19.37
CA SER A 423 4.84 -21.91 18.17
C SER A 423 4.18 -21.25 16.95
N THR A 424 4.30 -21.90 15.79
CA THR A 424 3.63 -21.48 14.54
C THR A 424 2.11 -21.49 14.63
N ASP A 425 1.52 -22.24 15.58
CA ASP A 425 0.06 -22.29 15.81
C ASP A 425 -0.54 -20.89 16.07
N LEU A 426 0.25 -19.99 16.68
CA LEU A 426 -0.18 -18.61 16.92
C LEU A 426 -0.42 -17.82 15.62
N PHE A 427 0.14 -18.29 14.51
CA PHE A 427 0.03 -17.62 13.19
C PHE A 427 -0.88 -18.36 12.21
N GLU A 428 -1.60 -19.41 12.69
CA GLU A 428 -2.68 -20.04 11.94
C GLU A 428 -3.84 -19.05 11.68
N PRO A 429 -4.74 -19.32 10.71
CA PRO A 429 -5.94 -18.53 10.51
C PRO A 429 -6.67 -18.25 11.84
N PHE A 430 -7.04 -16.98 12.08
CA PHE A 430 -7.75 -16.49 13.27
C PHE A 430 -7.03 -16.59 14.63
N ALA A 431 -5.86 -17.24 14.72
CA ALA A 431 -5.10 -17.31 15.97
C ALA A 431 -4.44 -15.96 16.33
N SER A 432 -4.07 -15.16 15.33
CA SER A 432 -3.60 -13.79 15.50
C SER A 432 -4.17 -12.89 14.42
N HIS A 433 -4.32 -11.60 14.74
CA HIS A 433 -4.66 -10.62 13.75
C HIS A 433 -3.49 -10.42 12.79
N LYS A 434 -3.76 -10.58 11.50
CA LYS A 434 -2.80 -10.33 10.41
C LYS A 434 -3.41 -9.34 9.43
N TYR A 435 -2.59 -8.47 8.89
CA TYR A 435 -3.03 -7.55 7.85
C TYR A 435 -1.93 -7.25 6.84
N ALA A 436 -2.30 -6.63 5.74
CA ALA A 436 -1.37 -6.19 4.70
C ALA A 436 -1.86 -4.89 4.03
N ALA A 437 -0.89 -4.11 3.52
CA ALA A 437 -1.13 -2.89 2.77
C ALA A 437 -0.18 -2.74 1.56
N HIS A 438 0.66 -3.74 1.26
CA HIS A 438 1.75 -3.68 0.29
C HIS A 438 1.57 -4.71 -0.83
N PHE A 439 0.44 -4.67 -1.54
CA PHE A 439 0.10 -5.62 -2.61
C PHE A 439 0.94 -5.38 -3.85
N GLN A 440 1.56 -6.44 -4.42
CA GLN A 440 2.53 -6.37 -5.51
C GLN A 440 2.43 -7.56 -6.46
N SER A 441 3.02 -7.44 -7.67
CA SER A 441 3.46 -8.53 -8.56
C SER A 441 2.38 -9.30 -9.33
N THR A 442 1.12 -8.90 -9.27
CA THR A 442 -0.01 -9.65 -9.87
C THR A 442 -0.18 -9.45 -11.39
N CYS A 443 0.48 -8.43 -11.96
CA CYS A 443 0.67 -8.23 -13.39
C CYS A 443 2.16 -8.09 -13.70
N ARG A 444 3.01 -8.87 -13.03
CA ARG A 444 4.46 -8.66 -13.01
C ARG A 444 5.06 -8.50 -14.40
N MET A 445 6.04 -7.59 -14.52
CA MET A 445 6.81 -7.41 -15.75
C MET A 445 7.86 -8.49 -15.90
N GLY A 446 8.28 -8.67 -17.14
CA GLY A 446 9.37 -9.58 -17.46
C GLY A 446 9.64 -9.66 -18.95
N ALA A 447 10.62 -10.48 -19.31
CA ALA A 447 11.10 -10.60 -20.70
C ALA A 447 10.16 -11.40 -21.63
N SER A 448 9.18 -12.13 -21.08
CA SER A 448 8.35 -13.06 -21.86
C SER A 448 6.96 -13.26 -21.28
N SER A 449 5.94 -13.37 -22.13
CA SER A 449 4.57 -13.73 -21.75
C SER A 449 4.45 -15.13 -21.11
N LYS A 450 5.49 -15.97 -21.22
CA LYS A 450 5.52 -17.26 -20.53
C LYS A 450 5.54 -17.12 -19.02
N ASP A 451 6.22 -16.08 -18.52
CA ASP A 451 6.51 -15.91 -17.08
C ASP A 451 5.98 -14.59 -16.51
N SER A 452 5.41 -13.71 -17.33
CA SER A 452 4.96 -12.38 -16.94
C SER A 452 3.68 -11.96 -17.68
N VAL A 453 3.09 -10.85 -17.23
CA VAL A 453 1.87 -10.26 -17.80
C VAL A 453 2.20 -9.06 -18.66
N THR A 454 3.22 -8.29 -18.28
CA THR A 454 3.69 -7.12 -19.02
C THR A 454 5.15 -7.29 -19.42
N ASP A 455 5.53 -6.61 -20.50
CA ASP A 455 6.94 -6.41 -20.85
C ASP A 455 7.60 -5.38 -19.91
N ASN A 456 8.89 -5.13 -20.10
CA ASN A 456 9.62 -4.17 -19.25
C ASN A 456 9.24 -2.70 -19.50
N SER A 457 8.41 -2.41 -20.51
CA SER A 457 7.81 -1.07 -20.69
C SER A 457 6.45 -0.92 -19.98
N GLY A 458 5.98 -1.95 -19.28
CA GLY A 458 4.67 -2.01 -18.67
C GLY A 458 3.53 -2.36 -19.63
N LYS A 459 3.83 -2.64 -20.92
CA LYS A 459 2.80 -2.99 -21.91
C LYS A 459 2.32 -4.43 -21.67
N VAL A 460 1.01 -4.62 -21.62
CA VAL A 460 0.39 -5.95 -21.47
C VAL A 460 0.65 -6.77 -22.73
N PHE A 461 1.22 -7.98 -22.58
CA PHE A 461 1.44 -8.89 -23.69
C PHE A 461 0.14 -9.19 -24.44
N ASP A 462 0.26 -9.44 -25.74
CA ASP A 462 -0.85 -9.67 -26.67
C ASP A 462 -1.84 -8.51 -26.83
N THR A 463 -1.50 -7.31 -26.36
CA THR A 463 -2.20 -6.06 -26.64
C THR A 463 -1.31 -5.07 -27.39
N GLU A 464 -1.92 -4.11 -28.07
CA GLU A 464 -1.18 -3.08 -28.81
C GLU A 464 -0.95 -1.81 -27.99
N ASN A 465 -1.91 -1.46 -27.09
CA ASN A 465 -2.01 -0.14 -26.49
C ASN A 465 -2.51 -0.15 -25.03
N VAL A 466 -2.40 -1.28 -24.32
CA VAL A 466 -2.73 -1.38 -22.89
C VAL A 466 -1.45 -1.51 -22.07
N TYR A 467 -1.32 -0.68 -21.05
CA TYR A 467 -0.17 -0.63 -20.14
C TYR A 467 -0.65 -0.81 -18.69
N VAL A 468 0.23 -1.27 -17.82
CA VAL A 468 0.03 -1.30 -16.38
C VAL A 468 1.10 -0.44 -15.73
N ALA A 469 0.72 0.40 -14.77
CA ALA A 469 1.64 1.30 -14.08
C ALA A 469 1.28 1.45 -12.59
N ASP A 470 1.26 0.34 -11.87
CA ASP A 470 1.06 0.30 -10.41
C ASP A 470 1.90 -0.83 -9.80
N ALA A 471 1.70 -1.12 -8.52
CA ALA A 471 2.44 -2.16 -7.80
C ALA A 471 2.34 -3.56 -8.43
N SER A 472 1.34 -3.81 -9.26
CA SER A 472 1.16 -5.12 -9.90
C SER A 472 2.26 -5.47 -10.90
N ILE A 473 2.94 -4.46 -11.50
CA ILE A 473 4.02 -4.69 -12.47
C ILE A 473 5.33 -5.14 -11.84
N LEU A 474 5.52 -4.92 -10.55
CA LEU A 474 6.77 -5.28 -9.87
C LEU A 474 7.05 -6.77 -10.03
N PRO A 475 8.28 -7.18 -10.39
CA PRO A 475 8.63 -8.58 -10.63
C PRO A 475 8.40 -9.49 -9.43
N ASP A 476 8.72 -9.02 -8.23
CA ASP A 476 8.55 -9.68 -6.94
C ASP A 476 8.42 -8.62 -5.83
N SER A 477 8.37 -9.04 -4.56
CA SER A 477 8.40 -8.18 -3.39
C SER A 477 9.62 -7.25 -3.40
N VAL A 478 9.41 -5.96 -3.12
CA VAL A 478 10.49 -4.96 -3.07
C VAL A 478 11.18 -4.87 -1.69
N GLY A 479 10.77 -5.70 -0.73
CA GLY A 479 11.43 -5.80 0.58
C GLY A 479 11.29 -4.58 1.51
N VAL A 480 10.58 -3.54 1.09
CA VAL A 480 10.30 -2.31 1.84
C VAL A 480 8.90 -1.80 1.49
N ASN A 481 8.41 -0.75 2.18
CA ASN A 481 7.16 -0.09 1.79
C ASN A 481 7.25 0.38 0.33
N PRO A 482 6.35 -0.08 -0.57
CA PRO A 482 6.58 -0.03 -2.01
C PRO A 482 6.27 1.31 -2.68
N MET A 483 5.68 2.30 -1.98
CA MET A 483 5.13 3.52 -2.58
C MET A 483 6.11 4.22 -3.52
N LEU A 484 7.33 4.51 -3.06
CA LEU A 484 8.32 5.24 -3.84
C LEU A 484 8.80 4.42 -5.05
N THR A 485 8.96 3.12 -4.87
CA THR A 485 9.31 2.18 -5.96
C THR A 485 8.21 2.11 -7.01
N ILE A 486 6.94 2.04 -6.61
CA ILE A 486 5.79 2.07 -7.54
C ILE A 486 5.83 3.34 -8.37
N MET A 487 6.06 4.50 -7.74
CA MET A 487 6.13 5.78 -8.41
C MET A 487 7.31 5.86 -9.40
N ALA A 488 8.48 5.33 -9.03
CA ALA A 488 9.66 5.29 -9.91
C ALA A 488 9.41 4.40 -11.14
N PHE A 489 8.84 3.20 -10.97
CA PHE A 489 8.47 2.35 -12.08
C PHE A 489 7.36 2.96 -12.95
N ALA A 490 6.39 3.65 -12.35
CA ALA A 490 5.34 4.36 -13.09
C ALA A 490 5.91 5.53 -13.90
N SER A 491 6.89 6.27 -13.38
CA SER A 491 7.62 7.31 -14.10
C SER A 491 8.38 6.75 -15.30
N LEU A 492 9.04 5.58 -15.15
CA LEU A 492 9.70 4.87 -16.25
C LEU A 492 8.71 4.43 -17.34
N VAL A 493 7.57 3.86 -16.96
CA VAL A 493 6.50 3.48 -17.91
C VAL A 493 5.98 4.73 -18.64
N ALA A 494 5.73 5.81 -17.91
CA ALA A 494 5.23 7.06 -18.48
C ALA A 494 6.23 7.69 -19.47
N GLU A 495 7.53 7.68 -19.16
CA GLU A 495 8.57 8.19 -20.08
C GLU A 495 8.58 7.42 -21.41
N ARG A 496 8.43 6.10 -21.36
CA ARG A 496 8.38 5.25 -22.54
C ARG A 496 7.10 5.44 -23.35
N LEU A 497 6.00 5.62 -22.64
CA LEU A 497 4.68 5.81 -23.24
C LEU A 497 4.53 7.20 -23.88
N SER A 498 5.13 8.24 -23.30
CA SER A 498 5.10 9.61 -23.83
C SER A 498 5.75 9.75 -25.20
N LYS A 499 6.65 8.84 -25.56
CA LYS A 499 7.32 8.81 -26.87
C LYS A 499 6.45 8.20 -27.99
N LYS A 500 5.22 7.72 -27.68
CA LYS A 500 4.24 7.15 -28.61
C LYS A 500 3.25 8.23 -29.09
#